data_a7261b73a68a3f26206631f935c8b5ce
#
_entry.id   a7261b73a68a3f26206631f935c8b5ce
#
_cell.length_a   1.000
_cell.length_b   1.000
_cell.length_c   1.000
_cell.angle_alpha   90.00
_cell.angle_beta   90.00
_cell.angle_gamma   90.00
#
_symmetry.space_group_name_H-M   'P 1'
#
loop_
_entity.id
_entity.type
_entity.pdbx_description
1 polymer ?
#
loop_
_entity_poly.entity_id
_entity_poly.type
_entity_poly.pdbx_seq_one_letter_code
_entity_poly.pdbx_strand_id
1 'polypeptide(L)' 'MVTATVNGKHELVNLEIKPEAVDPDDVEMLQDMVIAAVNEAMRAADADAANNMSRLTGGMNLGGLF' A
#
# COMPACT_ATOMS: atom_id res chain seq x y z
N MET A 1 -10.82 -9.18 1.93
CA MET A 1 -10.46 -10.52 2.39
C MET A 1 -8.97 -10.75 2.51
N VAL A 2 -8.20 -10.05 1.74
CA VAL A 2 -6.75 -10.03 1.87
C VAL A 2 -6.32 -8.61 2.15
N THR A 3 -5.53 -8.42 3.19
CA THR A 3 -5.03 -7.11 3.59
C THR A 3 -3.51 -7.15 3.67
N ALA A 4 -2.87 -6.21 2.99
CA ALA A 4 -1.43 -6.08 3.01
C ALA A 4 -1.04 -4.75 3.67
N THR A 5 0.03 -4.76 4.43
CA THR A 5 0.55 -3.56 5.07
C THR A 5 1.98 -3.33 4.62
N VAL A 6 2.25 -2.13 4.14
CA VAL A 6 3.55 -1.73 3.63
C VAL A 6 4.04 -0.54 4.44
N ASN A 7 5.32 -0.54 4.81
CA ASN A 7 5.90 0.57 5.57
C ASN A 7 6.41 1.67 4.63
N GLY A 8 6.97 2.73 5.20
CA GLY A 8 7.47 3.86 4.43
C GLY A 8 8.66 3.55 3.55
N LYS A 9 9.26 2.38 3.70
CA LYS A 9 10.38 1.94 2.87
C LYS A 9 9.94 1.00 1.76
N HIS A 10 8.64 0.92 1.53
CA HIS A 10 8.05 0.02 0.53
C HIS A 10 8.32 -1.45 0.82
N GLU A 11 8.39 -1.79 2.11
CA GLU A 11 8.54 -3.17 2.52
C GLU A 11 7.21 -3.71 2.99
N LEU A 12 6.87 -4.90 2.53
CA LEU A 12 5.68 -5.58 3.02
C LEU A 12 5.96 -6.09 4.41
N VAL A 13 5.29 -5.54 5.41
CA VAL A 13 5.56 -5.89 6.81
C VAL A 13 4.49 -6.79 7.40
N ASN A 14 3.32 -6.85 6.78
CA ASN A 14 2.26 -7.72 7.25
C ASN A 14 1.35 -8.09 6.09
N LEU A 15 0.85 -9.32 6.14
CA LEU A 15 -0.12 -9.81 5.16
C LEU A 15 -1.14 -10.63 5.92
N GLU A 16 -2.40 -10.23 5.81
CA GLU A 16 -3.48 -10.92 6.48
C GLU A 16 -4.42 -11.51 5.45
N ILE A 17 -4.66 -12.80 5.55
CA ILE A 17 -5.54 -13.52 4.64
C ILE A 17 -6.63 -14.17 5.48
N LYS A 18 -7.87 -13.82 5.20
CA LYS A 18 -8.98 -14.44 5.90
C LYS A 18 -9.24 -15.84 5.36
N PRO A 19 -9.61 -16.78 6.23
CA PRO A 19 -9.86 -18.15 5.77
C PRO A 19 -10.89 -18.25 4.65
N GLU A 20 -11.86 -17.36 4.64
CA GLU A 20 -12.89 -17.35 3.59
C GLU A 20 -12.32 -17.08 2.21
N ALA A 21 -11.17 -16.45 2.15
CA ALA A 21 -10.52 -16.17 0.88
C ALA A 21 -9.73 -17.35 0.34
N VAL A 22 -9.48 -18.35 1.18
CA VAL A 22 -8.67 -19.51 0.79
C VAL A 22 -9.58 -20.59 0.24
N ASP A 23 -9.47 -20.81 -1.06
CA ASP A 23 -10.22 -21.87 -1.73
C ASP A 23 -9.19 -22.82 -2.34
N PRO A 24 -9.07 -24.06 -1.81
CA PRO A 24 -8.08 -25.00 -2.33
C PRO A 24 -8.35 -25.40 -3.77
N ASP A 25 -9.56 -25.19 -4.26
CA ASP A 25 -9.89 -25.51 -5.63
C ASP A 25 -9.61 -24.33 -6.57
N ASP A 26 -9.31 -23.15 -6.04
CA ASP A 26 -9.05 -21.95 -6.84
C ASP A 26 -7.90 -21.15 -6.24
N VAL A 27 -6.74 -21.73 -6.29
CA VAL A 27 -5.53 -21.08 -5.77
C VAL A 27 -5.17 -19.85 -6.60
N GLU A 28 -5.47 -19.87 -7.88
CA GLU A 28 -5.19 -18.73 -8.77
C GLU A 28 -5.94 -17.49 -8.33
N MET A 29 -7.18 -17.65 -7.90
CA MET A 29 -7.95 -16.52 -7.38
C MET A 29 -7.29 -15.94 -6.14
N LEU A 30 -6.79 -16.79 -5.26
CA LEU A 30 -6.09 -16.33 -4.07
C LEU A 30 -4.82 -15.56 -4.44
N GLN A 31 -4.06 -16.07 -5.40
CA GLN A 31 -2.88 -15.39 -5.89
C GLN A 31 -3.21 -13.99 -6.40
N ASP A 32 -4.26 -13.89 -7.20
CA ASP A 32 -4.68 -12.61 -7.75
C ASP A 32 -5.11 -11.64 -6.66
N MET A 33 -5.82 -12.12 -5.65
CA MET A 33 -6.22 -11.29 -4.52
C MET A 33 -5.02 -10.77 -3.73
N VAL A 34 -4.03 -11.62 -3.52
CA VAL A 34 -2.81 -11.22 -2.81
C VAL A 34 -2.04 -10.18 -3.63
N ILE A 35 -1.90 -10.41 -4.92
CA ILE A 35 -1.21 -9.47 -5.80
C ILE A 35 -1.92 -8.12 -5.78
N ALA A 36 -3.23 -8.12 -5.88
CA ALA A 36 -4.01 -6.89 -5.86
C ALA A 36 -3.87 -6.16 -4.53
N ALA A 37 -3.92 -6.88 -3.41
CA ALA A 37 -3.79 -6.29 -2.09
C ALA A 37 -2.40 -5.67 -1.89
N VAL A 38 -1.36 -6.38 -2.29
CA VAL A 38 0.01 -5.88 -2.18
C VAL A 38 0.21 -4.65 -3.05
N ASN A 39 -0.25 -4.70 -4.29
CA ASN A 39 -0.12 -3.57 -5.21
C ASN A 39 -0.89 -2.35 -4.70
N GLU A 40 -2.05 -2.56 -4.13
CA GLU A 40 -2.82 -1.45 -3.57
C GLU A 40 -2.13 -0.86 -2.35
N ALA A 41 -1.57 -1.70 -1.49
CA ALA A 41 -0.81 -1.23 -0.33
C ALA A 41 0.42 -0.44 -0.76
N MET A 42 1.10 -0.87 -1.81
CA MET A 42 2.25 -0.15 -2.35
C MET A 42 1.84 1.22 -2.88
N ARG A 43 0.73 1.28 -3.59
CA ARG A 43 0.21 2.56 -4.10
C ARG A 43 -0.20 3.49 -2.96
N ALA A 44 -0.79 2.94 -1.91
CA ALA A 44 -1.14 3.74 -0.74
C ALA A 44 0.10 4.29 -0.06
N ALA A 45 1.15 3.50 0.06
CA ALA A 45 2.41 3.95 0.63
C ALA A 45 3.04 5.04 -0.22
N ASP A 46 2.99 4.90 -1.54
CA ASP A 46 3.48 5.93 -2.46
C ASP A 46 2.68 7.22 -2.32
N ALA A 47 1.37 7.11 -2.21
CA ALA A 47 0.51 8.28 -2.04
C ALA A 47 0.79 8.98 -0.73
N ASP A 48 0.99 8.24 0.35
CA ASP A 48 1.33 8.80 1.64
C ASP A 48 2.68 9.51 1.60
N ALA A 49 3.66 8.89 0.98
CA ALA A 49 4.98 9.49 0.82
C ALA A 49 4.89 10.78 0.01
N ALA A 50 4.14 10.77 -1.07
CA ALA A 50 3.94 11.94 -1.90
C ALA A 50 3.21 13.04 -1.14
N ASN A 51 2.20 12.68 -0.36
CA ASN A 51 1.47 13.64 0.45
C ASN A 51 2.34 14.26 1.51
N ASN A 52 3.15 13.47 2.19
CA ASN A 52 4.08 13.96 3.18
C ASN A 52 5.11 14.89 2.56
N MET A 53 5.63 14.51 1.43
CA MET A 53 6.60 15.33 0.70
C MET A 53 5.97 16.65 0.26
N SER A 54 4.77 16.58 -0.25
CA SER A 54 4.04 17.76 -0.69
C SER A 54 3.75 18.70 0.48
N ARG A 55 3.39 18.15 1.61
CA ARG A 55 3.10 18.91 2.81
C ARG A 55 4.36 19.62 3.32
N LEU A 56 5.46 18.89 3.30
CA LEU A 56 6.73 19.43 3.73
C LEU A 56 7.19 20.52 2.78
N THR A 57 7.09 20.28 1.51
CA THR A 57 7.44 21.27 0.49
C THR A 57 6.56 22.50 0.59
N GLY A 58 5.29 22.29 0.82
CA GLY A 58 4.36 23.38 1.00
C GLY A 58 4.74 24.26 2.17
N GLY A 59 5.12 23.65 3.27
CA GLY A 59 5.58 24.37 4.42
C GLY A 59 6.84 25.16 4.17
N MET A 60 7.76 24.57 3.47
CA MET A 60 8.99 25.24 3.10
C MET A 60 8.73 26.33 2.07
N ASN A 61 7.75 26.09 1.26
CA ASN A 61 7.44 26.99 0.18
C ASN A 61 6.73 28.22 0.61
N LEU A 62 6.29 28.24 1.82
CA LEU A 62 5.65 29.39 2.39
C LEU A 62 6.41 30.64 2.21
N GLY A 63 7.66 30.50 2.06
CA GLY A 63 8.45 31.61 1.80
C GLY A 63 8.23 32.21 0.44
N GLY A 64 7.33 31.66 -0.30
CA GLY A 64 7.09 32.13 -1.63
C GLY A 64 8.24 31.79 -2.54
N LEU A 65 8.89 30.74 -2.22
CA LEU A 65 10.05 30.34 -2.96
C LEU A 65 9.71 29.87 -4.32
N PHE A 66 8.53 29.56 -4.51
CA PHE A 66 8.15 28.88 -5.71
C PHE A 66 6.90 29.44 -6.30
#